data_c93442ac8ac5db93dc166ca60a5b209d
#
_entry.id   c93442ac8ac5db93dc166ca60a5b209d
#
_cell.length_a   1.000
_cell.length_b   1.000
_cell.length_c   1.000
_cell.angle_alpha   90.00
_cell.angle_beta   90.00
_cell.angle_gamma   90.00
#
_symmetry.space_group_name_H-M   'P 1'
#
loop_
_entity.id
_entity.type
_entity.pdbx_description
1 polymer ?
#
loop_
_entity_poly.entity_id
_entity_poly.type
_entity_poly.pdbx_seq_one_letter_code
_entity_poly.pdbx_strand_id
1 'polypeptide(L)'
;MTIQYTEDHEWLKIDGEIAIVGITVHAQEALGDVVFVDLPAVGTVFAQKETAGVVESVKAAADVYMPVSGEVIAVNEALRNDPSLANSDPLGEGWFFKIRLSNASQLNALMDEDAYASFSATA
;
A
#
# COMPACT_ATOMS: atom_id res chain seq x y z
N MET A 1 -9.28 -6.29 13.49
CA MET A 1 -8.63 -5.71 12.31
C MET A 1 -8.22 -6.82 11.35
N THR A 2 -8.61 -6.70 10.10
CA THR A 2 -8.32 -7.71 9.08
C THR A 2 -7.20 -7.20 8.18
N ILE A 3 -6.25 -8.09 7.83
CA ILE A 3 -5.16 -7.74 6.90
C ILE A 3 -5.35 -8.53 5.62
N GLN A 4 -5.32 -7.83 4.48
CA GLN A 4 -5.41 -8.43 3.16
C GLN A 4 -4.32 -7.86 2.25
N TYR A 5 -4.09 -8.54 1.12
CA TYR A 5 -2.98 -8.25 0.23
C TYR A 5 -3.43 -8.25 -1.23
N THR A 6 -2.75 -7.44 -2.05
CA THR A 6 -2.97 -7.42 -3.50
C THR A 6 -1.86 -8.17 -4.23
N GLU A 7 -2.10 -8.49 -5.49
CA GLU A 7 -1.08 -9.09 -6.36
C GLU A 7 0.04 -8.11 -6.74
N ASP A 8 -0.17 -6.82 -6.48
CA ASP A 8 0.84 -5.76 -6.68
C ASP A 8 1.70 -5.55 -5.44
N HIS A 9 1.59 -6.43 -4.44
CA HIS A 9 2.38 -6.42 -3.20
C HIS A 9 2.09 -5.21 -2.32
N GLU A 10 0.81 -4.88 -2.21
CA GLU A 10 0.31 -3.88 -1.27
C GLU A 10 -0.47 -4.60 -0.18
N TRP A 11 -0.39 -4.07 1.04
CA TRP A 11 -1.18 -4.61 2.15
C TRP A 11 -2.23 -3.59 2.58
N LEU A 12 -3.35 -4.10 3.12
CA LEU A 12 -4.41 -3.30 3.73
C LEU A 12 -4.68 -3.82 5.13
N LYS A 13 -4.71 -2.90 6.09
CA LYS A 13 -5.23 -3.18 7.43
C LYS A 13 -6.61 -2.54 7.52
N ILE A 14 -7.63 -3.36 7.61
CA ILE A 14 -9.04 -2.94 7.49
C ILE A 14 -9.69 -2.89 8.86
N ASP A 15 -10.27 -1.74 9.18
CA ASP A 15 -11.04 -1.52 10.40
C ASP A 15 -12.33 -0.80 10.03
N GLY A 16 -13.43 -1.55 9.93
CA GLY A 16 -14.71 -1.01 9.48
C GLY A 16 -14.64 -0.52 8.04
N GLU A 17 -14.91 0.76 7.84
CA GLU A 17 -14.90 1.40 6.51
C GLU A 17 -13.55 2.01 6.15
N ILE A 18 -12.59 1.96 7.06
CA ILE A 18 -11.27 2.58 6.88
C ILE A 18 -10.22 1.49 6.68
N ALA A 19 -9.30 1.72 5.75
CA ALA A 19 -8.16 0.83 5.56
C ALA A 19 -6.88 1.64 5.52
N ILE A 20 -5.82 1.10 6.14
CA ILE A 20 -4.46 1.63 6.05
C ILE A 20 -3.76 0.83 4.98
N VAL A 21 -3.08 1.52 4.06
CA VAL A 21 -2.42 0.91 2.91
C VAL A 21 -0.92 1.14 2.97
N GLY A 22 -0.16 0.11 2.65
CA GLY A 22 1.29 0.18 2.52
C GLY A 22 1.80 -0.89 1.57
N ILE A 23 3.12 -1.00 1.45
CA ILE A 23 3.75 -2.03 0.63
C ILE A 23 4.28 -3.16 1.52
N THR A 24 4.36 -4.36 0.95
CA THR A 24 4.79 -5.54 1.70
C THR A 24 6.32 -5.60 1.84
N VAL A 25 6.78 -6.50 2.72
CA VAL A 25 8.22 -6.77 2.85
C VAL A 25 8.79 -7.24 1.51
N HIS A 26 8.07 -8.08 0.77
CA HIS A 26 8.48 -8.53 -0.56
C HIS A 26 8.70 -7.34 -1.50
N ALA A 27 7.77 -6.38 -1.51
CA ALA A 27 7.88 -5.20 -2.38
C ALA A 27 9.09 -4.35 -2.05
N GLN A 28 9.32 -4.06 -0.76
CA GLN A 28 10.46 -3.22 -0.37
C GLN A 28 11.80 -3.92 -0.62
N GLU A 29 11.87 -5.24 -0.47
CA GLU A 29 13.08 -5.99 -0.80
C GLU A 29 13.39 -5.93 -2.29
N ALA A 30 12.37 -6.04 -3.13
CA ALA A 30 12.52 -5.95 -4.58
C ALA A 30 12.97 -4.56 -5.02
N LEU A 31 12.50 -3.51 -4.34
CA LEU A 31 12.86 -2.13 -4.66
C LEU A 31 14.27 -1.78 -4.19
N GLY A 32 14.70 -2.28 -3.04
CA GLY A 32 15.92 -1.82 -2.39
C GLY A 32 15.67 -0.49 -1.65
N ASP A 33 16.72 0.30 -1.43
CA ASP A 33 16.64 1.52 -0.62
C ASP A 33 15.70 2.56 -1.23
N VAL A 34 14.61 2.86 -0.54
CA VAL A 34 13.62 3.85 -0.96
C VAL A 34 14.16 5.24 -0.65
N VAL A 35 14.14 6.12 -1.66
CA VAL A 35 14.70 7.48 -1.55
C VAL A 35 13.65 8.57 -1.73
N PHE A 36 12.49 8.24 -2.30
CA PHE A 36 11.41 9.21 -2.51
C PHE A 36 10.07 8.50 -2.57
N VAL A 37 9.05 9.13 -1.99
CA VAL A 37 7.67 8.64 -2.05
C VAL A 37 6.77 9.81 -2.45
N ASP A 38 5.99 9.61 -3.52
CA ASP A 38 4.97 10.55 -3.94
C ASP A 38 3.61 10.05 -3.44
N LEU A 39 3.09 10.71 -2.42
CA LEU A 39 1.82 10.35 -1.78
C LEU A 39 0.65 11.07 -2.45
N PRO A 40 -0.55 10.44 -2.47
CA PRO A 40 -1.72 11.10 -3.05
C PRO A 40 -2.19 12.26 -2.19
N ALA A 41 -2.97 13.16 -2.78
CA ALA A 41 -3.59 14.25 -2.04
C ALA A 41 -4.80 13.75 -1.24
N VAL A 42 -4.91 14.21 0.00
CA VAL A 42 -6.09 13.92 0.84
C VAL A 42 -7.33 14.47 0.14
N GLY A 43 -8.41 13.69 0.14
CA GLY A 43 -9.66 14.03 -0.53
C GLY A 43 -9.79 13.50 -1.95
N THR A 44 -8.72 12.93 -2.52
CA THR A 44 -8.78 12.35 -3.85
C THR A 44 -9.53 11.01 -3.80
N VAL A 45 -10.42 10.82 -4.77
CA VAL A 45 -11.17 9.57 -4.95
C VAL A 45 -10.56 8.79 -6.10
N PHE A 46 -10.20 7.53 -5.83
CA PHE A 46 -9.64 6.65 -6.84
C PHE A 46 -10.50 5.41 -7.02
N ALA A 47 -10.54 4.89 -8.24
CA ALA A 47 -11.06 3.56 -8.49
C ALA A 47 -9.97 2.52 -8.24
N GLN A 48 -10.38 1.28 -8.00
CA GLN A 48 -9.45 0.16 -7.84
C GLN A 48 -8.49 0.08 -9.05
N LYS A 49 -7.21 -0.15 -8.77
CA LYS A 49 -6.14 -0.27 -9.77
C LYS A 49 -5.64 1.04 -10.35
N GLU A 50 -6.25 2.17 -10.03
CA GLU A 50 -5.67 3.47 -10.43
C GLU A 50 -4.39 3.73 -9.64
N THR A 51 -3.43 4.41 -10.25
CA THR A 51 -2.18 4.79 -9.58
C THR A 51 -2.46 5.86 -8.55
N ALA A 52 -2.25 5.53 -7.27
CA ALA A 52 -2.45 6.46 -6.17
C ALA A 52 -1.17 7.18 -5.77
N GLY A 53 -0.02 6.55 -5.97
CA GLY A 53 1.26 7.15 -5.63
C GLY A 53 2.40 6.48 -6.36
N VAL A 54 3.62 6.94 -6.07
CA VAL A 54 4.85 6.39 -6.66
C VAL A 54 5.89 6.24 -5.55
N VAL A 55 6.63 5.15 -5.59
CA VAL A 55 7.76 4.93 -4.70
C VAL A 55 9.02 4.79 -5.55
N GLU A 56 10.05 5.57 -5.22
CA GLU A 56 11.32 5.54 -5.96
C GLU A 56 12.43 5.03 -5.05
N SER A 57 13.22 4.09 -5.57
CA SER A 57 14.40 3.56 -4.91
C SER A 57 15.65 3.98 -5.69
N VAL A 58 16.82 3.61 -5.16
CA VAL A 58 18.12 3.87 -5.83
C VAL A 58 18.21 3.20 -7.19
N LYS A 59 17.40 2.19 -7.48
CA LYS A 59 17.49 1.42 -8.73
C LYS A 59 16.24 1.41 -9.58
N ALA A 60 15.07 1.83 -9.04
CA ALA A 60 13.81 1.70 -9.77
C ALA A 60 12.75 2.64 -9.23
N ALA A 61 11.71 2.87 -10.04
CA ALA A 61 10.48 3.54 -9.61
C ALA A 61 9.32 2.56 -9.82
N ALA A 62 8.35 2.57 -8.91
CA ALA A 62 7.19 1.70 -8.98
C ALA A 62 5.92 2.48 -8.61
N ASP A 63 4.82 2.17 -9.30
CA ASP A 63 3.53 2.72 -8.97
C ASP A 63 2.94 2.00 -7.76
N VAL A 64 2.29 2.76 -6.89
CA VAL A 64 1.46 2.22 -5.82
C VAL A 64 0.03 2.37 -6.27
N TYR A 65 -0.63 1.24 -6.53
CA TYR A 65 -1.99 1.23 -7.06
C TYR A 65 -3.00 1.27 -5.92
N MET A 66 -4.17 1.82 -6.23
CA MET A 66 -5.29 1.77 -5.29
C MET A 66 -5.76 0.33 -5.14
N PRO A 67 -5.66 -0.27 -3.94
CA PRO A 67 -6.00 -1.69 -3.78
C PRO A 67 -7.49 -1.98 -3.92
N VAL A 68 -8.31 -1.02 -3.53
CA VAL A 68 -9.78 -1.03 -3.70
C VAL A 68 -10.21 0.41 -3.93
N SER A 69 -11.43 0.59 -4.46
CA SER A 69 -11.97 1.95 -4.67
C SER A 69 -12.24 2.65 -3.35
N GLY A 70 -11.89 3.92 -3.28
CA GLY A 70 -12.11 4.71 -2.07
C GLY A 70 -11.55 6.11 -2.15
N GLU A 71 -11.71 6.83 -1.06
CA GLU A 71 -11.23 8.20 -0.89
C GLU A 71 -10.03 8.22 0.05
N VAL A 72 -8.98 8.93 -0.34
CA VAL A 72 -7.81 9.13 0.52
C VAL A 72 -8.18 10.11 1.63
N ILE A 73 -8.09 9.67 2.88
CA ILE A 73 -8.45 10.48 4.05
C ILE A 73 -7.25 10.92 4.87
N ALA A 74 -6.10 10.27 4.70
CA ALA A 74 -4.86 10.65 5.38
C ALA A 74 -3.66 10.12 4.61
N VAL A 75 -2.52 10.79 4.73
CA VAL A 75 -1.24 10.32 4.19
C VAL A 75 -0.20 10.36 5.30
N ASN A 76 0.84 9.52 5.18
CA ASN A 76 1.89 9.41 6.18
C ASN A 76 2.99 10.43 5.92
N GLU A 77 2.91 11.58 6.58
CA GLU A 77 3.92 12.63 6.45
C GLU A 77 5.30 12.19 6.93
N ALA A 78 5.37 11.28 7.92
CA ALA A 78 6.64 10.74 8.39
C ALA A 78 7.38 10.00 7.26
N LEU A 79 6.64 9.28 6.41
CA LEU A 79 7.22 8.58 5.26
C LEU A 79 7.74 9.57 4.21
N ARG A 80 7.04 10.69 4.02
CA ARG A 80 7.47 11.73 3.10
C ARG A 80 8.77 12.36 3.56
N ASN A 81 8.92 12.57 4.87
CA ASN A 81 10.13 13.16 5.48
C ASN A 81 11.28 12.16 5.56
N ASP A 82 10.96 10.86 5.72
CA ASP A 82 11.94 9.78 5.81
C ASP A 82 11.48 8.58 4.99
N PRO A 83 11.75 8.57 3.69
CA PRO A 83 11.33 7.47 2.81
C PRO A 83 11.88 6.10 3.22
N SER A 84 12.98 6.06 3.95
CA SER A 84 13.59 4.79 4.39
C SER A 84 12.69 4.03 5.38
N LEU A 85 11.66 4.64 5.93
CA LEU A 85 10.66 3.94 6.75
C LEU A 85 9.97 2.83 5.97
N ALA A 86 9.84 2.98 4.65
CA ALA A 86 9.27 1.93 3.79
C ALA A 86 10.14 0.67 3.80
N ASN A 87 11.44 0.81 4.05
CA ASN A 87 12.36 -0.31 4.16
C ASN A 87 12.43 -0.86 5.58
N SER A 88 12.56 0.04 6.57
CA SER A 88 12.82 -0.38 7.94
C SER A 88 11.58 -0.91 8.67
N ASP A 89 10.40 -0.39 8.31
CA ASP A 89 9.15 -0.79 8.97
C ASP A 89 7.96 -0.70 8.01
N PRO A 90 7.96 -1.49 6.91
CA PRO A 90 6.92 -1.37 5.88
C PRO A 90 5.52 -1.75 6.37
N LEU A 91 5.42 -2.57 7.40
CA LEU A 91 4.12 -3.03 7.94
C LEU A 91 3.64 -2.19 9.12
N GLY A 92 4.42 -1.20 9.55
CA GLY A 92 4.10 -0.35 10.70
C GLY A 92 4.24 1.13 10.34
N GLU A 93 5.30 1.75 10.83
CA GLU A 93 5.53 3.20 10.66
C GLU A 93 5.67 3.64 9.20
N GLY A 94 5.98 2.72 8.30
CA GLY A 94 6.14 2.99 6.87
C GLY A 94 4.86 2.86 6.05
N TRP A 95 3.69 2.96 6.65
CA TRP A 95 2.43 2.96 5.92
C TRP A 95 2.36 4.17 4.96
N PHE A 96 1.59 4.03 3.87
CA PHE A 96 1.53 5.06 2.82
C PHE A 96 0.37 6.03 2.99
N PHE A 97 -0.86 5.50 3.01
CA PHE A 97 -2.06 6.34 3.12
C PHE A 97 -3.21 5.55 3.75
N LYS A 98 -4.23 6.29 4.17
CA LYS A 98 -5.48 5.70 4.67
C LYS A 98 -6.61 6.06 3.73
N ILE A 99 -7.53 5.13 3.54
CA ILE A 99 -8.66 5.30 2.64
C ILE A 99 -9.98 4.98 3.35
N ARG A 100 -11.04 5.66 2.90
CA ARG A 100 -12.40 5.25 3.22
C ARG A 100 -12.91 4.41 2.07
N LEU A 101 -13.31 3.18 2.37
CA LEU A 101 -13.76 2.23 1.35
C LEU A 101 -15.08 2.69 0.72
N SER A 102 -15.16 2.68 -0.61
CA SER A 102 -16.40 3.00 -1.34
C SER A 102 -17.12 1.76 -1.84
N ASN A 103 -16.42 0.62 -1.93
CA ASN A 103 -17.00 -0.65 -2.38
C ASN A 103 -16.33 -1.79 -1.62
N ALA A 104 -16.89 -2.14 -0.46
CA ALA A 104 -16.34 -3.18 0.40
C ALA A 104 -16.34 -4.57 -0.26
N SER A 105 -17.18 -4.80 -1.27
CA SER A 105 -17.21 -6.09 -1.97
C SER A 105 -15.91 -6.40 -2.71
N GLN A 106 -15.13 -5.37 -3.05
CA GLN A 106 -13.84 -5.56 -3.70
C GLN A 106 -12.81 -6.26 -2.81
N LEU A 107 -13.01 -6.20 -1.48
CA LEU A 107 -12.15 -6.90 -0.53
C LEU A 107 -12.18 -8.42 -0.72
N ASN A 108 -13.28 -8.95 -1.24
CA ASN A 108 -13.45 -10.39 -1.44
C ASN A 108 -12.47 -10.97 -2.48
N ALA A 109 -11.96 -10.13 -3.36
CA ALA A 109 -11.01 -10.55 -4.40
C ALA A 109 -9.55 -10.47 -3.94
N LEU A 110 -9.30 -9.93 -2.75
CA LEU A 110 -7.94 -9.79 -2.22
C LEU A 110 -7.52 -11.07 -1.50
N MET A 111 -6.21 -11.24 -1.35
CA MET A 111 -5.63 -12.40 -0.70
C MET A 111 -5.56 -12.19 0.81
N ASP A 112 -5.78 -13.27 1.57
CA ASP A 112 -5.44 -13.29 2.99
C ASP A 112 -3.92 -13.55 3.14
N GLU A 113 -3.45 -13.62 4.37
CA GLU A 113 -2.02 -13.79 4.64
C GLU A 113 -1.47 -15.10 4.05
N ASP A 114 -2.20 -16.21 4.19
CA ASP A 114 -1.76 -17.51 3.69
C ASP A 114 -1.73 -17.55 2.16
N ALA A 115 -2.74 -16.99 1.51
CA ALA A 115 -2.80 -16.91 0.05
C ALA A 115 -1.68 -16.04 -0.49
N TYR A 116 -1.43 -14.90 0.16
CA TYR A 116 -0.36 -14.01 -0.24
C TYR A 116 1.02 -14.64 -0.05
N ALA A 117 1.22 -15.37 1.06
CA ALA A 117 2.49 -16.05 1.32
C ALA A 117 2.81 -17.06 0.20
N SER A 118 1.82 -17.82 -0.25
CA SER A 118 1.97 -18.75 -1.36
C SER A 118 2.23 -18.02 -2.68
N PHE A 119 1.51 -16.93 -2.93
CA PHE A 119 1.67 -16.12 -4.13
C PHE A 119 3.06 -15.48 -4.20
N SER A 120 3.52 -14.87 -3.12
CA SER A 120 4.81 -14.16 -3.09
C SER A 120 6.00 -15.11 -3.16
N ALA A 121 5.84 -16.36 -2.73
CA ALA A 121 6.90 -17.36 -2.81
C ALA A 121 7.24 -17.73 -4.26
N THR A 122 6.32 -17.51 -5.20
CA THR A 122 6.51 -17.83 -6.63
C THR A 122 6.64 -16.59 -7.50
N ALA A 123 6.54 -15.42 -6.90
CA ALA A 123 6.58 -14.15 -7.62
C ALA A 123 8.00 -13.72 -7.97
#